data_b795bf6b8d0b142dce07e4d93d551d31
#
_entry.id   b795bf6b8d0b142dce07e4d93d551d31
#
_cell.length_a   1.000
_cell.length_b   1.000
_cell.length_c   1.000
_cell.angle_alpha   90.00
_cell.angle_beta   90.00
_cell.angle_gamma   90.00
#
_symmetry.space_group_name_H-M   'P 1'
#
loop_
_entity.id
_entity.type
_entity.pdbx_description
1 polymer ?
#
loop_
_entity_poly.entity_id
_entity_poly.type
_entity_poly.pdbx_seq_one_letter_code
_entity_poly.pdbx_strand_id
1 'polypeptide(L)'
;MTESLKITDLHVSVADKPILRGVNLELRRGETHALMGPNGSGKSTLGYAIMGHPGYEITSGSITLNGQDLLAMEPNDRAKAGVFLAFQRPMSIPGVKVSDFLRHATTNVRRPDRKEGEELIPMREFRKELKEKMEQLRIDPEFARRYVNDGFSGGEMKRAEILQMAMLRPKFAILDETDSGLDVDAVRLASQSIAEIGGAEMGILIITHHDKLLEHNTPDYTHVMLGGRIVETGGPELAAELHQRGYDRIRAAYPEAAAEEAAMQRDGKKLQAVG
;
A
#
# COMPACT_ATOMS: atom_id res chain seq x y z
N MET A 1 15.58 -19.34 3.63
CA MET A 1 15.76 -17.93 3.19
C MET A 1 14.47 -17.20 3.51
N THR A 2 14.54 -16.01 4.10
CA THR A 2 13.36 -15.19 4.40
C THR A 2 12.76 -14.70 3.09
N GLU A 3 11.45 -14.80 2.93
CA GLU A 3 10.74 -14.29 1.73
C GLU A 3 10.92 -12.77 1.64
N SER A 4 11.17 -12.25 0.43
CA SER A 4 11.36 -10.80 0.20
C SER A 4 10.70 -10.31 -1.09
N LEU A 5 10.23 -9.06 -1.03
CA LEU A 5 9.86 -8.23 -2.17
C LEU A 5 11.05 -7.31 -2.45
N LYS A 6 11.68 -7.45 -3.62
CA LYS A 6 12.88 -6.71 -3.98
C LYS A 6 12.65 -5.88 -5.23
N ILE A 7 13.04 -4.62 -5.15
CA ILE A 7 12.99 -3.62 -6.22
C ILE A 7 14.42 -3.20 -6.52
N THR A 8 14.81 -3.24 -7.79
CA THR A 8 16.18 -2.91 -8.19
C THR A 8 16.14 -1.95 -9.37
N ASP A 9 16.74 -0.78 -9.19
CA ASP A 9 16.91 0.28 -10.19
C ASP A 9 15.62 0.60 -10.97
N LEU A 10 14.49 0.71 -10.24
CA LEU A 10 13.17 0.85 -10.84
C LEU A 10 12.93 2.26 -11.38
N HIS A 11 12.61 2.34 -12.66
CA HIS A 11 12.19 3.56 -13.33
C HIS A 11 10.75 3.41 -13.81
N VAL A 12 9.92 4.43 -13.55
CA VAL A 12 8.49 4.42 -13.91
C VAL A 12 8.09 5.76 -14.50
N SER A 13 7.35 5.72 -15.60
CA SER A 13 6.71 6.89 -16.22
C SER A 13 5.19 6.84 -16.07
N VAL A 14 4.58 8.01 -15.98
CA VAL A 14 3.13 8.22 -15.96
C VAL A 14 2.80 9.28 -16.99
N ALA A 15 1.97 8.98 -18.01
CA ALA A 15 1.67 9.86 -19.11
C ALA A 15 2.97 10.47 -19.71
N ASP A 16 3.91 9.61 -20.09
CA ASP A 16 5.23 9.93 -20.66
C ASP A 16 6.17 10.76 -19.76
N LYS A 17 5.81 10.96 -18.49
CA LYS A 17 6.65 11.71 -17.56
C LYS A 17 7.37 10.76 -16.62
N PRO A 18 8.71 10.82 -16.50
CA PRO A 18 9.46 10.01 -15.57
C PRO A 18 9.18 10.44 -14.13
N ILE A 19 8.62 9.53 -13.34
CA ILE A 19 8.27 9.76 -11.92
C ILE A 19 9.24 9.05 -11.00
N LEU A 20 9.51 7.74 -11.21
CA LEU A 20 10.53 7.03 -10.44
C LEU A 20 11.82 6.95 -11.25
N ARG A 21 12.95 7.09 -10.56
CA ARG A 21 14.26 7.34 -11.16
C ARG A 21 15.35 6.48 -10.50
N GLY A 22 15.25 5.15 -10.62
CA GLY A 22 16.22 4.21 -10.07
C GLY A 22 15.97 3.89 -8.59
N VAL A 23 14.72 3.55 -8.26
CA VAL A 23 14.34 3.17 -6.88
C VAL A 23 14.89 1.78 -6.56
N ASN A 24 15.55 1.67 -5.39
CA ASN A 24 16.00 0.42 -4.79
C ASN A 24 15.35 0.25 -3.43
N LEU A 25 14.71 -0.91 -3.19
CA LEU A 25 14.07 -1.26 -1.94
C LEU A 25 14.04 -2.79 -1.79
N GLU A 26 14.33 -3.30 -0.61
CA GLU A 26 14.08 -4.69 -0.26
C GLU A 26 13.27 -4.72 1.02
N LEU A 27 12.07 -5.31 0.95
CA LEU A 27 11.17 -5.53 2.07
C LEU A 27 11.11 -7.03 2.36
N ARG A 28 11.48 -7.44 3.58
CA ARG A 28 11.41 -8.84 4.01
C ARG A 28 10.14 -9.10 4.78
N ARG A 29 9.72 -10.35 4.74
CA ARG A 29 8.57 -10.80 5.52
C ARG A 29 8.85 -10.63 7.02
N GLY A 30 7.89 -10.04 7.75
CA GLY A 30 8.02 -9.69 9.16
C GLY A 30 8.64 -8.32 9.43
N GLU A 31 9.14 -7.61 8.40
CA GLU A 31 9.64 -6.24 8.55
C GLU A 31 8.53 -5.21 8.27
N THR A 32 8.56 -4.11 8.98
CA THR A 32 7.73 -2.92 8.72
C THR A 32 8.65 -1.80 8.23
N HIS A 33 8.39 -1.30 7.03
CA HIS A 33 9.11 -0.17 6.44
C HIS A 33 8.20 1.03 6.33
N ALA A 34 8.69 2.22 6.64
CA ALA A 34 8.04 3.49 6.37
C ALA A 34 8.63 4.12 5.11
N LEU A 35 7.80 4.55 4.18
CA LEU A 35 8.20 5.37 3.03
C LEU A 35 7.63 6.77 3.18
N MET A 36 8.48 7.72 3.47
CA MET A 36 8.16 9.11 3.71
C MET A 36 8.73 10.00 2.60
N GLY A 37 8.15 11.17 2.43
CA GLY A 37 8.60 12.13 1.41
C GLY A 37 7.53 13.16 1.11
N PRO A 38 7.88 14.29 0.50
CA PRO A 38 6.94 15.34 0.13
C PRO A 38 5.86 14.84 -0.84
N ASN A 39 4.75 15.57 -0.92
CA ASN A 39 3.71 15.25 -1.90
C ASN A 39 4.25 15.36 -3.33
N GLY A 40 3.92 14.37 -4.15
CA GLY A 40 4.41 14.27 -5.52
C GLY A 40 5.83 13.71 -5.65
N SER A 41 6.46 13.18 -4.59
CA SER A 41 7.80 12.57 -4.67
C SER A 41 7.83 11.19 -5.35
N GLY A 42 6.67 10.57 -5.61
CA GLY A 42 6.57 9.27 -6.28
C GLY A 42 6.15 8.09 -5.39
N LYS A 43 5.80 8.32 -4.11
CA LYS A 43 5.45 7.25 -3.15
C LYS A 43 4.31 6.36 -3.64
N SER A 44 3.17 6.93 -3.98
CA SER A 44 2.01 6.20 -4.50
C SER A 44 2.32 5.53 -5.84
N THR A 45 3.15 6.18 -6.68
CA THR A 45 3.63 5.60 -7.96
C THR A 45 4.36 4.28 -7.71
N LEU A 46 5.16 4.19 -6.65
CA LEU A 46 5.84 2.95 -6.27
C LEU A 46 4.83 1.84 -5.92
N GLY A 47 3.84 2.13 -5.10
CA GLY A 47 2.77 1.18 -4.74
C GLY A 47 2.00 0.67 -5.97
N TYR A 48 1.60 1.57 -6.86
CA TYR A 48 0.90 1.22 -8.11
C TYR A 48 1.78 0.41 -9.07
N ALA A 49 3.07 0.74 -9.19
CA ALA A 49 4.01 -0.01 -10.01
C ALA A 49 4.23 -1.44 -9.48
N ILE A 50 4.37 -1.61 -8.16
CA ILE A 50 4.47 -2.94 -7.52
C ILE A 50 3.22 -3.76 -7.83
N MET A 51 2.04 -3.16 -7.79
CA MET A 51 0.77 -3.87 -8.05
C MET A 51 0.48 -4.06 -9.55
N GLY A 52 1.23 -3.42 -10.45
CA GLY A 52 1.07 -3.56 -11.90
C GLY A 52 -0.10 -2.77 -12.47
N HIS A 53 -0.39 -1.60 -11.91
CA HIS A 53 -1.45 -0.74 -12.43
C HIS A 53 -1.12 -0.26 -13.85
N PRO A 54 -2.02 -0.43 -14.85
CA PRO A 54 -1.72 -0.21 -16.27
C PRO A 54 -1.37 1.24 -16.64
N GLY A 55 -1.73 2.21 -15.81
CA GLY A 55 -1.36 3.61 -16.01
C GLY A 55 0.07 3.98 -15.62
N TYR A 56 0.87 3.00 -15.15
CA TYR A 56 2.24 3.21 -14.65
C TYR A 56 3.21 2.35 -15.45
N GLU A 57 3.86 2.96 -16.42
CA GLU A 57 4.78 2.29 -17.34
C GLU A 57 6.15 2.10 -16.69
N ILE A 58 6.59 0.86 -16.55
CA ILE A 58 7.92 0.54 -16.07
C ILE A 58 8.88 0.60 -17.26
N THR A 59 9.79 1.59 -17.24
CA THR A 59 10.72 1.85 -18.34
C THR A 59 12.04 1.12 -18.18
N SER A 60 12.46 0.81 -16.95
CA SER A 60 13.62 -0.04 -16.64
C SER A 60 13.61 -0.51 -15.19
N GLY A 61 14.52 -1.42 -14.86
CA GLY A 61 14.65 -2.02 -13.55
C GLY A 61 13.85 -3.31 -13.38
N SER A 62 13.74 -3.81 -12.14
CA SER A 62 13.04 -5.05 -11.85
C SER A 62 12.30 -5.01 -10.51
N ILE A 63 11.22 -5.79 -10.42
CA ILE A 63 10.49 -6.07 -9.18
C ILE A 63 10.38 -7.58 -9.07
N THR A 64 10.92 -8.15 -7.99
CA THR A 64 10.87 -9.61 -7.77
C THR A 64 10.25 -9.94 -6.42
N LEU A 65 9.50 -11.03 -6.37
CA LEU A 65 8.96 -11.64 -5.16
C LEU A 65 9.59 -13.01 -4.98
N ASN A 66 10.45 -13.18 -3.98
CA ASN A 66 11.19 -14.43 -3.76
C ASN A 66 11.99 -14.90 -5.01
N GLY A 67 12.53 -13.95 -5.78
CA GLY A 67 13.22 -14.20 -7.04
C GLY A 67 12.31 -14.40 -8.26
N GLN A 68 11.00 -14.45 -8.08
CA GLN A 68 10.03 -14.51 -9.18
C GLN A 68 9.75 -13.09 -9.72
N ASP A 69 9.82 -12.92 -11.04
CA ASP A 69 9.59 -11.63 -11.68
C ASP A 69 8.11 -11.23 -11.61
N LEU A 70 7.81 -10.14 -10.89
CA LEU A 70 6.46 -9.58 -10.81
C LEU A 70 6.07 -8.81 -12.08
N LEU A 71 7.03 -8.32 -12.88
CA LEU A 71 6.72 -7.53 -14.07
C LEU A 71 6.04 -8.37 -15.15
N ALA A 72 6.31 -9.69 -15.16
CA ALA A 72 5.66 -10.64 -16.05
C ALA A 72 4.24 -11.05 -15.63
N MET A 73 3.77 -10.57 -14.46
CA MET A 73 2.46 -10.94 -13.89
C MET A 73 1.42 -9.83 -14.04
N GLU A 74 0.19 -10.23 -14.33
CA GLU A 74 -0.98 -9.37 -14.23
C GLU A 74 -1.31 -9.02 -12.77
N PRO A 75 -2.02 -7.90 -12.48
CA PRO A 75 -2.33 -7.47 -11.11
C PRO A 75 -3.01 -8.54 -10.24
N ASN A 76 -3.92 -9.33 -10.82
CA ASN A 76 -4.60 -10.43 -10.13
C ASN A 76 -3.63 -11.55 -9.74
N ASP A 77 -2.62 -11.82 -10.55
CA ASP A 77 -1.63 -12.87 -10.27
C ASP A 77 -0.61 -12.39 -9.23
N ARG A 78 -0.25 -11.09 -9.21
CA ARG A 78 0.52 -10.47 -8.11
C ARG A 78 -0.21 -10.58 -6.77
N ALA A 79 -1.54 -10.36 -6.78
CA ALA A 79 -2.36 -10.54 -5.57
C ALA A 79 -2.38 -12.01 -5.10
N LYS A 80 -2.49 -12.98 -6.01
CA LYS A 80 -2.39 -14.41 -5.69
C LYS A 80 -0.99 -14.82 -5.20
N ALA A 81 0.06 -14.17 -5.70
CA ALA A 81 1.42 -14.36 -5.21
C ALA A 81 1.63 -13.83 -3.78
N GLY A 82 0.73 -13.00 -3.30
CA GLY A 82 0.70 -12.50 -1.92
C GLY A 82 1.02 -11.01 -1.77
N VAL A 83 0.88 -10.21 -2.84
CA VAL A 83 1.01 -8.75 -2.77
C VAL A 83 -0.37 -8.10 -2.56
N PHE A 84 -0.44 -7.11 -1.69
CA PHE A 84 -1.65 -6.32 -1.42
C PHE A 84 -1.34 -4.84 -1.47
N LEU A 85 -2.25 -4.05 -2.03
CA LEU A 85 -2.20 -2.59 -2.03
C LEU A 85 -3.49 -2.03 -1.43
N ALA A 86 -3.38 -1.29 -0.31
CA ALA A 86 -4.42 -0.40 0.16
C ALA A 86 -4.28 0.94 -0.58
N PHE A 87 -5.33 1.34 -1.28
CA PHE A 87 -5.32 2.54 -2.12
C PHE A 87 -5.51 3.82 -1.30
N GLN A 88 -4.87 4.90 -1.70
CA GLN A 88 -5.16 6.23 -1.13
C GLN A 88 -6.65 6.58 -1.29
N ARG A 89 -7.24 6.28 -2.46
CA ARG A 89 -8.66 6.48 -2.77
C ARG A 89 -9.26 5.21 -3.37
N PRO A 90 -9.82 4.32 -2.55
CA PRO A 90 -10.44 3.10 -3.05
C PRO A 90 -11.70 3.42 -3.85
N MET A 91 -11.88 2.72 -4.98
CA MET A 91 -13.04 2.89 -5.85
C MET A 91 -14.27 2.19 -5.28
N SER A 92 -15.46 2.75 -5.55
CA SER A 92 -16.72 2.07 -5.25
C SER A 92 -17.06 1.05 -6.33
N ILE A 93 -17.69 -0.06 -5.92
CA ILE A 93 -18.20 -1.10 -6.83
C ILE A 93 -19.70 -1.27 -6.55
N PRO A 94 -20.57 -0.46 -7.19
CA PRO A 94 -22.00 -0.53 -6.98
C PRO A 94 -22.56 -1.91 -7.35
N GLY A 95 -23.49 -2.41 -6.54
CA GLY A 95 -24.12 -3.72 -6.76
C GLY A 95 -23.35 -4.93 -6.26
N VAL A 96 -22.06 -4.79 -5.91
CA VAL A 96 -21.25 -5.88 -5.35
C VAL A 96 -21.15 -5.74 -3.84
N LYS A 97 -21.71 -6.69 -3.08
CA LYS A 97 -21.64 -6.67 -1.61
C LYS A 97 -20.22 -6.93 -1.11
N VAL A 98 -19.85 -6.31 0.00
CA VAL A 98 -18.55 -6.55 0.68
C VAL A 98 -18.34 -8.03 0.96
N SER A 99 -19.36 -8.75 1.45
CA SER A 99 -19.29 -10.21 1.70
C SER A 99 -18.99 -11.02 0.45
N ASP A 100 -19.63 -10.68 -0.67
CA ASP A 100 -19.48 -11.44 -1.91
C ASP A 100 -18.11 -11.17 -2.53
N PHE A 101 -17.71 -9.89 -2.58
CA PHE A 101 -16.36 -9.48 -3.00
C PHE A 101 -15.28 -10.20 -2.19
N LEU A 102 -15.35 -10.12 -0.84
CA LEU A 102 -14.37 -10.74 0.04
C LEU A 102 -14.30 -12.25 -0.11
N ARG A 103 -15.44 -12.93 -0.29
CA ARG A 103 -15.45 -14.38 -0.48
C ARG A 103 -14.74 -14.79 -1.76
N HIS A 104 -14.99 -14.09 -2.87
CA HIS A 104 -14.32 -14.33 -4.15
C HIS A 104 -12.82 -14.01 -4.06
N ALA A 105 -12.48 -12.83 -3.56
CA ALA A 105 -11.09 -12.40 -3.44
C ALA A 105 -10.27 -13.34 -2.53
N THR A 106 -10.79 -13.65 -1.33
CA THR A 106 -10.15 -14.56 -0.38
C THR A 106 -9.96 -15.95 -0.97
N THR A 107 -10.97 -16.48 -1.68
CA THR A 107 -10.86 -17.80 -2.33
C THR A 107 -9.75 -17.79 -3.37
N ASN A 108 -9.70 -16.80 -4.25
CA ASN A 108 -8.73 -16.75 -5.35
C ASN A 108 -7.30 -16.53 -4.85
N VAL A 109 -7.11 -15.71 -3.82
CA VAL A 109 -5.77 -15.46 -3.24
C VAL A 109 -5.27 -16.68 -2.47
N ARG A 110 -6.12 -17.34 -1.68
CA ARG A 110 -5.71 -18.50 -0.87
C ARG A 110 -5.66 -19.84 -1.64
N ARG A 111 -6.29 -19.88 -2.82
CA ARG A 111 -6.27 -21.02 -3.74
C ARG A 111 -5.87 -20.53 -5.13
N PRO A 112 -4.58 -20.16 -5.31
CA PRO A 112 -4.11 -19.53 -6.55
C PRO A 112 -4.27 -20.42 -7.79
N ASP A 113 -4.22 -21.76 -7.60
CA ASP A 113 -4.39 -22.74 -8.69
C ASP A 113 -5.84 -23.05 -9.01
N ARG A 114 -6.81 -22.43 -8.29
CA ARG A 114 -8.23 -22.62 -8.50
C ARG A 114 -8.63 -22.15 -9.91
N LYS A 115 -9.35 -23.02 -10.63
CA LYS A 115 -9.89 -22.69 -11.96
C LYS A 115 -11.22 -21.95 -11.85
N GLU A 116 -11.54 -21.19 -12.89
CA GLU A 116 -12.83 -20.54 -13.01
C GLU A 116 -13.97 -21.59 -13.00
N GLY A 117 -15.03 -21.33 -12.23
CA GLY A 117 -16.15 -22.27 -12.06
C GLY A 117 -16.01 -23.28 -10.91
N GLU A 118 -14.81 -23.48 -10.36
CA GLU A 118 -14.65 -24.32 -9.17
C GLU A 118 -15.24 -23.66 -7.92
N GLU A 119 -15.56 -24.48 -6.90
CA GLU A 119 -16.21 -24.02 -5.68
C GLU A 119 -15.39 -22.99 -4.91
N LEU A 120 -16.05 -21.97 -4.42
CA LEU A 120 -15.51 -21.00 -3.47
C LEU A 120 -15.34 -21.64 -2.08
N ILE A 121 -14.60 -20.96 -1.18
CA ILE A 121 -14.56 -21.32 0.24
C ILE A 121 -16.00 -21.58 0.74
N PRO A 122 -16.24 -22.67 1.50
CA PRO A 122 -17.58 -22.98 2.01
C PRO A 122 -18.18 -21.80 2.77
N MET A 123 -19.45 -21.48 2.47
CA MET A 123 -20.10 -20.26 3.00
C MET A 123 -20.09 -20.21 4.54
N ARG A 124 -20.22 -21.37 5.19
CA ARG A 124 -20.19 -21.46 6.67
C ARG A 124 -18.83 -21.07 7.23
N GLU A 125 -17.73 -21.55 6.63
CA GLU A 125 -16.36 -21.26 7.02
C GLU A 125 -16.06 -19.78 6.80
N PHE A 126 -16.35 -19.28 5.60
CA PHE A 126 -16.15 -17.88 5.25
C PHE A 126 -16.91 -16.93 6.19
N ARG A 127 -18.20 -17.19 6.48
CA ARG A 127 -18.98 -16.33 7.37
C ARG A 127 -18.45 -16.31 8.79
N LYS A 128 -17.96 -17.45 9.29
CA LYS A 128 -17.36 -17.53 10.62
C LYS A 128 -16.12 -16.63 10.68
N GLU A 129 -15.20 -16.80 9.75
CA GLU A 129 -13.95 -16.00 9.69
C GLU A 129 -14.25 -14.51 9.49
N LEU A 130 -15.14 -14.16 8.56
CA LEU A 130 -15.53 -12.77 8.32
C LEU A 130 -16.06 -12.12 9.60
N LYS A 131 -16.94 -12.81 10.32
CA LYS A 131 -17.48 -12.31 11.60
C LYS A 131 -16.38 -12.09 12.62
N GLU A 132 -15.47 -13.05 12.81
CA GLU A 132 -14.33 -12.93 13.73
C GLU A 132 -13.44 -11.73 13.38
N LYS A 133 -13.15 -11.52 12.08
CA LYS A 133 -12.35 -10.38 11.65
C LYS A 133 -13.08 -9.04 11.81
N MET A 134 -14.37 -8.99 11.54
CA MET A 134 -15.17 -7.78 11.76
C MET A 134 -15.26 -7.42 13.25
N GLU A 135 -15.43 -8.40 14.14
CA GLU A 135 -15.40 -8.20 15.60
C GLU A 135 -14.03 -7.67 16.05
N GLN A 136 -12.93 -8.28 15.59
CA GLN A 136 -11.56 -7.84 15.88
C GLN A 136 -11.33 -6.37 15.47
N LEU A 137 -11.84 -5.98 14.29
CA LEU A 137 -11.69 -4.64 13.72
C LEU A 137 -12.78 -3.65 14.17
N ARG A 138 -13.68 -4.06 15.07
CA ARG A 138 -14.82 -3.26 15.54
C ARG A 138 -15.69 -2.73 14.39
N ILE A 139 -15.90 -3.55 13.37
CA ILE A 139 -16.75 -3.26 12.21
C ILE A 139 -18.14 -3.84 12.46
N ASP A 140 -19.18 -3.03 12.24
CA ASP A 140 -20.58 -3.47 12.35
C ASP A 140 -20.86 -4.62 11.37
N PRO A 141 -21.49 -5.73 11.78
CA PRO A 141 -21.87 -6.84 10.90
C PRO A 141 -22.72 -6.45 9.68
N GLU A 142 -23.52 -5.40 9.76
CA GLU A 142 -24.31 -4.89 8.62
C GLU A 142 -23.42 -4.38 7.48
N PHE A 143 -22.19 -4.00 7.78
CA PHE A 143 -21.20 -3.56 6.79
C PHE A 143 -20.97 -4.61 5.68
N ALA A 144 -20.99 -5.89 6.03
CA ALA A 144 -20.82 -6.98 5.07
C ALA A 144 -21.92 -7.05 4.00
N ARG A 145 -23.09 -6.44 4.24
CA ARG A 145 -24.24 -6.40 3.33
C ARG A 145 -24.23 -5.20 2.40
N ARG A 146 -23.47 -4.16 2.73
CA ARG A 146 -23.35 -2.94 1.92
C ARG A 146 -22.52 -3.21 0.66
N TYR A 147 -22.69 -2.40 -0.36
CA TYR A 147 -21.85 -2.45 -1.56
C TYR A 147 -20.46 -1.89 -1.30
N VAL A 148 -19.45 -2.47 -1.96
CA VAL A 148 -18.03 -2.10 -1.74
C VAL A 148 -17.83 -0.62 -1.99
N ASN A 149 -17.44 0.11 -0.94
CA ASN A 149 -17.13 1.54 -0.92
C ASN A 149 -18.27 2.46 -1.41
N ASP A 150 -19.47 1.94 -1.64
CA ASP A 150 -20.62 2.73 -2.09
C ASP A 150 -21.28 3.44 -0.91
N GLY A 151 -21.21 4.78 -0.91
CA GLY A 151 -21.71 5.61 0.18
C GLY A 151 -20.96 5.45 1.51
N PHE A 152 -19.71 4.95 1.48
CA PHE A 152 -18.88 4.86 2.66
C PHE A 152 -18.26 6.21 3.01
N SER A 153 -18.18 6.53 4.30
CA SER A 153 -17.30 7.59 4.78
C SER A 153 -15.82 7.23 4.58
N GLY A 154 -14.92 8.22 4.61
CA GLY A 154 -13.48 7.96 4.51
C GLY A 154 -12.99 6.91 5.51
N GLY A 155 -13.43 7.01 6.77
CA GLY A 155 -13.08 6.03 7.82
C GLY A 155 -13.64 4.64 7.55
N GLU A 156 -14.84 4.52 6.99
CA GLU A 156 -15.41 3.23 6.60
C GLU A 156 -14.64 2.59 5.43
N MET A 157 -14.22 3.40 4.44
CA MET A 157 -13.38 2.92 3.32
C MET A 157 -12.06 2.33 3.83
N LYS A 158 -11.39 3.03 4.75
CA LYS A 158 -10.12 2.55 5.31
C LYS A 158 -10.29 1.29 6.17
N ARG A 159 -11.36 1.19 6.96
CA ARG A 159 -11.68 -0.05 7.68
C ARG A 159 -12.01 -1.20 6.72
N ALA A 160 -12.64 -0.92 5.58
CA ALA A 160 -12.88 -1.92 4.54
C ALA A 160 -11.57 -2.46 3.95
N GLU A 161 -10.57 -1.60 3.71
CA GLU A 161 -9.25 -2.02 3.21
C GLU A 161 -8.51 -2.87 4.25
N ILE A 162 -8.52 -2.47 5.54
CA ILE A 162 -7.93 -3.27 6.62
C ILE A 162 -8.64 -4.62 6.75
N LEU A 163 -9.97 -4.68 6.62
CA LEU A 163 -10.72 -5.93 6.60
C LEU A 163 -10.32 -6.81 5.40
N GLN A 164 -10.13 -6.22 4.21
CA GLN A 164 -9.62 -6.94 3.05
C GLN A 164 -8.23 -7.54 3.35
N MET A 165 -7.29 -6.76 3.88
CA MET A 165 -5.97 -7.24 4.26
C MET A 165 -6.05 -8.40 5.27
N ALA A 166 -6.91 -8.29 6.30
CA ALA A 166 -7.12 -9.33 7.32
C ALA A 166 -7.67 -10.64 6.73
N MET A 167 -8.58 -10.54 5.75
CA MET A 167 -9.18 -11.69 5.09
C MET A 167 -8.26 -12.30 4.04
N LEU A 168 -7.54 -11.51 3.27
CA LEU A 168 -6.64 -11.99 2.20
C LEU A 168 -5.35 -12.58 2.75
N ARG A 169 -4.84 -12.09 3.89
CA ARG A 169 -3.59 -12.49 4.53
C ARG A 169 -2.41 -12.45 3.55
N PRO A 170 -2.11 -11.28 2.96
CA PRO A 170 -1.01 -11.16 2.02
C PRO A 170 0.33 -11.41 2.68
N LYS A 171 1.36 -11.76 1.89
CA LYS A 171 2.75 -11.84 2.34
C LYS A 171 3.39 -10.46 2.47
N PHE A 172 2.99 -9.54 1.58
CA PHE A 172 3.46 -8.16 1.53
C PHE A 172 2.29 -7.21 1.33
N ALA A 173 2.16 -6.23 2.22
CA ALA A 173 1.14 -5.20 2.16
C ALA A 173 1.78 -3.82 1.94
N ILE A 174 1.31 -3.10 0.93
CA ILE A 174 1.62 -1.69 0.69
C ILE A 174 0.41 -0.88 1.15
N LEU A 175 0.61 0.01 2.12
CA LEU A 175 -0.44 0.82 2.73
C LEU A 175 -0.24 2.28 2.32
N ASP A 176 -0.96 2.74 1.29
CA ASP A 176 -0.79 4.08 0.74
C ASP A 176 -1.74 5.08 1.41
N GLU A 177 -1.17 5.92 2.29
CA GLU A 177 -1.87 6.99 3.03
C GLU A 177 -3.19 6.50 3.67
N THR A 178 -3.15 5.36 4.35
CA THR A 178 -4.32 4.75 5.01
C THR A 178 -4.86 5.57 6.18
N ASP A 179 -4.16 6.60 6.58
CA ASP A 179 -4.50 7.60 7.61
C ASP A 179 -5.11 8.89 7.03
N SER A 180 -5.09 9.07 5.72
CA SER A 180 -5.60 10.29 5.08
C SER A 180 -7.11 10.45 5.24
N GLY A 181 -7.55 11.63 5.72
CA GLY A 181 -8.97 11.94 5.92
C GLY A 181 -9.63 11.26 7.11
N LEU A 182 -8.85 10.64 8.00
CA LEU A 182 -9.32 10.05 9.26
C LEU A 182 -9.19 11.05 10.42
N ASP A 183 -10.11 10.96 11.37
CA ASP A 183 -9.93 11.61 12.67
C ASP A 183 -8.91 10.85 13.53
N VAL A 184 -8.50 11.46 14.64
CA VAL A 184 -7.43 10.95 15.53
C VAL A 184 -7.73 9.54 16.07
N ASP A 185 -8.98 9.28 16.42
CA ASP A 185 -9.40 7.98 16.98
C ASP A 185 -9.44 6.90 15.91
N ALA A 186 -9.88 7.25 14.69
CA ALA A 186 -9.88 6.34 13.55
C ALA A 186 -8.45 5.98 13.10
N VAL A 187 -7.50 6.95 13.10
CA VAL A 187 -6.08 6.68 12.80
C VAL A 187 -5.50 5.72 13.82
N ARG A 188 -5.76 5.95 15.12
CA ARG A 188 -5.27 5.06 16.19
C ARG A 188 -5.81 3.64 16.03
N LEU A 189 -7.12 3.49 15.77
CA LEU A 189 -7.73 2.19 15.55
C LEU A 189 -7.14 1.49 14.31
N ALA A 190 -6.92 2.21 13.21
CA ALA A 190 -6.29 1.69 12.01
C ALA A 190 -4.86 1.21 12.31
N SER A 191 -4.05 2.03 13.00
CA SER A 191 -2.69 1.71 13.40
C SER A 191 -2.61 0.42 14.24
N GLN A 192 -3.44 0.31 15.29
CA GLN A 192 -3.55 -0.89 16.12
C GLN A 192 -3.95 -2.12 15.29
N SER A 193 -4.96 -1.97 14.43
CA SER A 193 -5.44 -3.06 13.59
C SER A 193 -4.38 -3.57 12.61
N ILE A 194 -3.59 -2.68 12.00
CA ILE A 194 -2.48 -3.03 11.12
C ILE A 194 -1.42 -3.82 11.90
N ALA A 195 -1.03 -3.36 13.08
CA ALA A 195 -0.06 -4.06 13.93
C ALA A 195 -0.53 -5.45 14.34
N GLU A 196 -1.82 -5.61 14.70
CA GLU A 196 -2.41 -6.90 15.09
C GLU A 196 -2.50 -7.90 13.92
N ILE A 197 -2.78 -7.41 12.69
CA ILE A 197 -2.95 -8.25 11.49
C ILE A 197 -1.59 -8.60 10.89
N GLY A 198 -0.66 -7.63 10.84
CA GLY A 198 0.64 -7.76 10.20
C GLY A 198 1.49 -8.87 10.82
N GLY A 199 1.84 -8.70 12.07
CA GLY A 199 2.66 -9.66 12.81
C GLY A 199 3.96 -10.03 12.09
N ALA A 200 4.60 -11.12 12.55
CA ALA A 200 5.87 -11.62 11.97
C ALA A 200 5.71 -12.28 10.59
N GLU A 201 4.48 -12.44 10.12
CA GLU A 201 4.18 -13.19 8.89
C GLU A 201 3.95 -12.31 7.65
N MET A 202 4.00 -10.98 7.80
CA MET A 202 3.72 -10.02 6.73
C MET A 202 4.83 -8.96 6.66
N GLY A 203 5.36 -8.69 5.47
CA GLY A 203 6.17 -7.50 5.23
C GLY A 203 5.25 -6.31 4.93
N ILE A 204 5.43 -5.18 5.60
CA ILE A 204 4.54 -4.02 5.48
C ILE A 204 5.34 -2.81 5.01
N LEU A 205 4.92 -2.19 3.91
CA LEU A 205 5.40 -0.89 3.47
C LEU A 205 4.32 0.16 3.74
N ILE A 206 4.54 1.01 4.73
CA ILE A 206 3.63 2.10 5.10
C ILE A 206 4.07 3.38 4.40
N ILE A 207 3.24 3.87 3.49
CA ILE A 207 3.42 5.18 2.86
C ILE A 207 2.59 6.17 3.67
N THR A 208 3.24 7.05 4.40
CA THR A 208 2.57 8.08 5.21
C THR A 208 3.43 9.32 5.36
N HIS A 209 2.79 10.42 5.69
CA HIS A 209 3.42 11.67 6.14
C HIS A 209 3.05 11.99 7.60
N HIS A 210 2.30 11.11 8.28
CA HIS A 210 1.89 11.23 9.66
C HIS A 210 2.57 10.20 10.56
N ASP A 211 3.05 10.63 11.71
CA ASP A 211 3.68 9.78 12.73
C ASP A 211 2.69 8.87 13.46
N LYS A 212 1.43 9.29 13.57
CA LYS A 212 0.40 8.56 14.33
C LYS A 212 0.16 7.14 13.84
N LEU A 213 0.27 6.89 12.53
CA LEU A 213 0.15 5.55 11.98
C LEU A 213 1.33 4.67 12.41
N LEU A 214 2.50 5.29 12.65
CA LEU A 214 3.73 4.61 13.05
C LEU A 214 3.81 4.37 14.57
N GLU A 215 2.94 4.96 15.40
CA GLU A 215 2.95 4.79 16.87
C GLU A 215 2.82 3.32 17.31
N HIS A 216 1.99 2.54 16.61
CA HIS A 216 1.79 1.11 16.86
C HIS A 216 2.48 0.22 15.80
N ASN A 217 3.03 0.82 14.74
CA ASN A 217 3.73 0.16 13.65
C ASN A 217 5.12 0.77 13.52
N THR A 218 5.93 0.65 14.59
CA THR A 218 7.31 1.17 14.57
C THR A 218 8.07 0.55 13.42
N PRO A 219 8.59 1.35 12.47
CA PRO A 219 9.28 0.79 11.31
C PRO A 219 10.67 0.26 11.69
N ASP A 220 11.05 -0.87 11.11
CA ASP A 220 12.42 -1.35 11.15
C ASP A 220 13.34 -0.45 10.30
N TYR A 221 12.78 0.05 9.18
CA TYR A 221 13.47 0.98 8.28
C TYR A 221 12.55 2.10 7.85
N THR A 222 13.10 3.32 7.81
CA THR A 222 12.47 4.51 7.26
C THR A 222 13.22 4.94 6.00
N HIS A 223 12.50 5.03 4.88
CA HIS A 223 13.03 5.46 3.60
C HIS A 223 12.50 6.85 3.26
N VAL A 224 13.37 7.74 2.80
CA VAL A 224 13.01 9.08 2.35
C VAL A 224 13.01 9.14 0.84
N MET A 225 11.84 9.39 0.26
CA MET A 225 11.69 9.58 -1.19
C MET A 225 11.66 11.08 -1.53
N LEU A 226 12.54 11.48 -2.44
CA LEU A 226 12.65 12.84 -2.96
C LEU A 226 12.90 12.78 -4.47
N GLY A 227 12.15 13.53 -5.29
CA GLY A 227 12.36 13.61 -6.74
C GLY A 227 12.31 12.25 -7.45
N GLY A 228 11.52 11.29 -6.97
CA GLY A 228 11.40 9.94 -7.56
C GLY A 228 12.52 8.96 -7.15
N ARG A 229 13.36 9.30 -6.17
CA ARG A 229 14.46 8.47 -5.67
C ARG A 229 14.31 8.22 -4.17
N ILE A 230 14.71 7.05 -3.68
CA ILE A 230 15.02 6.87 -2.26
C ILE A 230 16.41 7.42 -2.02
N VAL A 231 16.48 8.57 -1.31
CA VAL A 231 17.74 9.31 -1.11
C VAL A 231 18.40 9.00 0.22
N GLU A 232 17.61 8.58 1.22
CA GLU A 232 18.14 8.26 2.55
C GLU A 232 17.33 7.09 3.14
N THR A 233 17.99 6.25 3.93
CA THR A 233 17.38 5.15 4.70
C THR A 233 17.96 5.16 6.09
N GLY A 234 17.09 5.08 7.10
CA GLY A 234 17.47 5.02 8.52
C GLY A 234 16.49 4.17 9.31
N GLY A 235 16.62 4.22 10.63
CA GLY A 235 15.70 3.57 11.57
C GLY A 235 14.45 4.42 11.87
N PRO A 236 13.71 4.07 12.94
CA PRO A 236 12.52 4.80 13.36
C PRO A 236 12.79 6.26 13.77
N GLU A 237 14.02 6.58 14.21
CA GLU A 237 14.45 7.92 14.55
C GLU A 237 14.40 8.89 13.36
N LEU A 238 14.62 8.39 12.14
CA LEU A 238 14.54 9.19 10.92
C LEU A 238 13.09 9.63 10.68
N ALA A 239 12.10 8.77 10.91
CA ALA A 239 10.68 9.14 10.79
C ALA A 239 10.31 10.26 11.78
N ALA A 240 10.76 10.14 13.04
CA ALA A 240 10.54 11.15 14.07
C ALA A 240 11.22 12.50 13.72
N GLU A 241 12.45 12.46 13.19
CA GLU A 241 13.14 13.65 12.73
C GLU A 241 12.38 14.37 11.61
N LEU A 242 11.93 13.62 10.58
CA LEU A 242 11.18 14.18 9.46
C LEU A 242 9.87 14.82 9.88
N HIS A 243 9.18 14.20 10.84
CA HIS A 243 7.95 14.76 11.38
C HIS A 243 8.19 16.10 12.11
N GLN A 244 9.25 16.18 12.91
CA GLN A 244 9.56 17.38 13.70
C GLN A 244 10.17 18.52 12.87
N ARG A 245 11.04 18.20 11.91
CA ARG A 245 11.89 19.17 11.21
C ARG A 245 11.55 19.33 9.72
N GLY A 246 10.66 18.50 9.19
CA GLY A 246 10.36 18.49 7.76
C GLY A 246 11.51 17.99 6.89
N TYR A 247 11.47 18.34 5.61
CA TYR A 247 12.39 17.80 4.59
C TYR A 247 13.54 18.76 4.19
N ASP A 248 13.73 19.90 4.88
CA ASP A 248 14.71 20.90 4.44
C ASP A 248 16.16 20.41 4.54
N ARG A 249 16.48 19.62 5.58
CA ARG A 249 17.80 18.96 5.70
C ARG A 249 18.02 17.99 4.53
N ILE A 250 17.02 17.21 4.19
CA ILE A 250 17.08 16.24 3.09
C ILE A 250 17.31 16.96 1.76
N ARG A 251 16.58 18.05 1.48
CA ARG A 251 16.78 18.85 0.27
C ARG A 251 18.17 19.46 0.19
N ALA A 252 18.71 19.92 1.32
CA ALA A 252 20.06 20.47 1.38
C ALA A 252 21.15 19.40 1.15
N ALA A 253 20.94 18.18 1.68
CA ALA A 253 21.87 17.06 1.53
C ALA A 253 21.85 16.44 0.11
N TYR A 254 20.69 16.50 -0.58
CA TYR A 254 20.47 15.87 -1.89
C TYR A 254 19.95 16.88 -2.93
N PRO A 255 20.79 17.86 -3.36
CA PRO A 255 20.35 18.98 -4.21
C PRO A 255 19.86 18.56 -5.60
N GLU A 256 20.39 17.48 -6.17
CA GLU A 256 19.91 16.94 -7.45
C GLU A 256 18.48 16.43 -7.35
N ALA A 257 18.17 15.62 -6.34
CA ALA A 257 16.83 15.11 -6.09
C ALA A 257 15.85 16.25 -5.72
N ALA A 258 16.31 17.27 -5.02
CA ALA A 258 15.53 18.47 -4.72
C ALA A 258 15.18 19.28 -6.00
N ALA A 259 16.10 19.36 -6.95
CA ALA A 259 15.84 19.99 -8.26
C ALA A 259 14.83 19.19 -9.07
N GLU A 260 14.92 17.86 -9.07
CA GLU A 260 13.94 16.94 -9.70
C GLU A 260 12.56 17.09 -9.04
N GLU A 261 12.47 17.14 -7.71
CA GLU A 261 11.22 17.40 -6.96
C GLU A 261 10.57 18.72 -7.42
N ALA A 262 11.34 19.78 -7.50
CA ALA A 262 10.85 21.10 -7.92
C ALA A 262 10.36 21.10 -9.39
N ALA A 263 10.96 20.29 -10.26
CA ALA A 263 10.52 20.11 -11.63
C ALA A 263 9.17 19.36 -11.69
N MET A 264 9.05 18.24 -10.95
CA MET A 264 7.81 17.45 -10.87
C MET A 264 6.63 18.27 -10.34
N GLN A 265 6.85 19.10 -9.31
CA GLN A 265 5.81 19.98 -8.75
C GLN A 265 5.33 21.05 -9.73
N ARG A 266 6.23 21.63 -10.53
CA ARG A 266 5.89 22.61 -11.57
C ARG A 266 5.01 21.99 -12.66
N ASP A 267 5.33 20.79 -13.08
CA ASP A 267 4.57 20.06 -14.10
C ASP A 267 3.19 19.60 -13.59
N GLY A 268 3.09 19.18 -12.33
CA GLY A 268 1.82 18.83 -11.69
C GLY A 268 0.84 20.02 -11.61
N LYS A 269 1.33 21.22 -11.28
CA LYS A 269 0.51 22.44 -11.23
C LYS A 269 0.00 22.87 -12.62
N LYS A 270 0.78 22.67 -13.68
CA LYS A 270 0.34 22.96 -15.06
C LYS A 270 -0.81 22.09 -15.51
N LEU A 271 -0.85 20.82 -15.11
CA LEU A 271 -1.94 19.89 -15.44
C LEU A 271 -3.25 20.23 -14.71
N GLN A 272 -3.17 20.70 -13.46
CA GLN A 272 -4.36 21.14 -12.70
C GLN A 272 -4.94 22.48 -13.16
N ALA A 273 -4.16 23.31 -13.86
CA ALA A 273 -4.59 24.60 -14.36
C ALA A 273 -5.27 24.54 -15.75
N VAL A 274 -5.24 23.39 -16.42
CA VAL A 274 -5.77 23.18 -17.78
C VAL A 274 -7.02 22.27 -17.77
N GLY A 275 -7.40 21.69 -16.65
CA GLY A 275 -8.62 20.87 -16.45
C GLY A 275 -9.61 21.58 -15.56
#